data_4474897792a907a61c33fe50065f327e
#
_entry.id   4474897792a907a61c33fe50065f327e
#
_cell.length_a   1.000
_cell.length_b   1.000
_cell.length_c   1.000
_cell.angle_alpha   90.00
_cell.angle_beta   90.00
_cell.angle_gamma   90.00
#
_symmetry.space_group_name_H-M   'P 1'
#
loop_
_entity.id
_entity.type
_entity.pdbx_description
1 polymer ?
#
loop_
_entity_poly.entity_id
_entity_poly.type
_entity_poly.pdbx_seq_one_letter_code
_entity_poly.pdbx_strand_id
1 'polypeptide(L)'
;KFSAPVDFDIEPRLALRTAVIEPEMTNAFRLIHGASDGWPGWFVEKLGDFLLSQAEASLGAKQNEELSRLAKLYSSRGAYHKILSRQVRRSNTAEASPQLVFGEAAPERFEILENGIRFEMSFSEGYSVGLFLDQRDNRRRLLTGHIAAAFPIPEIRNLKFEILNCFAYSCGFSVCAAKAGARTTSLDLSKKYLEWGKRNFALNSLDPAVHDFIYGDTFDWLRRLAKKGRAFDAVVLDPPTFSQSKEHGTFRADKDYGKLVAAALPVLKPGGVLLASTNAADWPPEEFLADVETAVRVAKRKILQRHYVPQPPDFPVCRAEPAHLKTVWLRVD
;
A
#
# COMPACT_ATOMS: atom_id res chain seq x y z
N LYS A 1 -6.08 -27.67 -20.59
CA LYS A 1 -7.30 -28.23 -19.94
C LYS A 1 -7.28 -27.70 -18.51
N PHE A 2 -8.02 -26.65 -18.24
CA PHE A 2 -8.25 -26.17 -16.89
C PHE A 2 -9.18 -27.18 -16.21
N SER A 3 -8.72 -27.78 -15.12
CA SER A 3 -9.56 -28.59 -14.26
C SER A 3 -10.69 -27.75 -13.71
N ALA A 4 -11.89 -28.35 -13.58
CA ALA A 4 -13.03 -27.72 -12.94
C ALA A 4 -12.66 -27.12 -11.58
N PRO A 5 -13.28 -26.01 -11.15
CA PRO A 5 -13.00 -25.42 -9.86
C PRO A 5 -13.23 -26.47 -8.77
N VAL A 6 -12.24 -26.72 -7.97
CA VAL A 6 -12.37 -27.51 -6.75
C VAL A 6 -13.31 -26.72 -5.84
N ASP A 7 -14.37 -27.34 -5.38
CA ASP A 7 -15.32 -26.75 -4.44
C ASP A 7 -14.62 -26.60 -3.08
N PHE A 8 -13.90 -25.47 -2.92
CA PHE A 8 -13.25 -25.15 -1.67
C PHE A 8 -14.27 -24.52 -0.72
N ASP A 9 -14.47 -25.14 0.42
CA ASP A 9 -15.17 -24.53 1.53
C ASP A 9 -14.41 -23.26 1.98
N ILE A 10 -14.88 -22.09 1.55
CA ILE A 10 -14.24 -20.79 1.81
C ILE A 10 -14.28 -20.44 3.31
N GLU A 11 -15.21 -20.99 4.09
CA GLU A 11 -15.38 -20.64 5.49
C GLU A 11 -14.14 -20.80 6.36
N PRO A 12 -13.37 -21.91 6.31
CA PRO A 12 -12.13 -22.03 7.08
C PRO A 12 -11.09 -20.97 6.72
N ARG A 13 -11.04 -20.53 5.45
CA ARG A 13 -10.08 -19.50 5.00
C ARG A 13 -10.50 -18.11 5.45
N LEU A 14 -11.80 -17.80 5.41
CA LEU A 14 -12.33 -16.55 5.96
C LEU A 14 -12.17 -16.51 7.48
N ALA A 15 -12.42 -17.61 8.17
CA ALA A 15 -12.23 -17.74 9.62
C ALA A 15 -10.75 -17.50 10.01
N LEU A 16 -9.79 -18.04 9.22
CA LEU A 16 -8.37 -17.83 9.48
C LEU A 16 -7.99 -16.36 9.34
N ARG A 17 -8.52 -15.64 8.32
CA ARG A 17 -8.29 -14.22 8.13
C ARG A 17 -8.86 -13.39 9.27
N THR A 18 -10.09 -13.64 9.64
CA THR A 18 -10.76 -12.95 10.76
C THR A 18 -10.09 -13.22 12.10
N ALA A 19 -9.42 -14.36 12.27
CA ALA A 19 -8.63 -14.65 13.47
C ALA A 19 -7.42 -13.74 13.66
N VAL A 20 -6.89 -13.12 12.56
CA VAL A 20 -5.75 -12.19 12.61
C VAL A 20 -6.15 -10.73 12.42
N ILE A 21 -7.45 -10.46 12.26
CA ILE A 21 -8.02 -9.11 12.14
C ILE A 21 -8.83 -8.82 13.40
N GLU A 22 -8.47 -7.79 14.13
CA GLU A 22 -9.26 -7.27 15.27
C GLU A 22 -10.36 -6.36 14.72
N PRO A 23 -11.67 -6.77 14.78
CA PRO A 23 -12.75 -6.03 14.11
C PRO A 23 -12.93 -4.60 14.63
N GLU A 24 -12.63 -4.35 15.92
CA GLU A 24 -12.71 -3.02 16.52
C GLU A 24 -11.60 -2.09 16.02
N MET A 25 -10.51 -2.66 15.49
CA MET A 25 -9.33 -1.92 15.03
C MET A 25 -9.19 -1.91 13.52
N THR A 26 -9.83 -2.86 12.81
CA THR A 26 -9.67 -3.01 11.36
C THR A 26 -10.95 -3.55 10.72
N ASN A 27 -11.57 -2.77 9.86
CA ASN A 27 -12.75 -3.14 9.07
C ASN A 27 -12.51 -3.14 7.55
N ALA A 28 -11.22 -3.13 7.15
CA ALA A 28 -10.81 -3.17 5.74
C ALA A 28 -9.73 -4.24 5.55
N PHE A 29 -10.05 -5.28 4.76
CA PHE A 29 -9.15 -6.42 4.51
C PHE A 29 -9.59 -7.21 3.27
N ARG A 30 -8.69 -8.05 2.76
CA ARG A 30 -8.92 -8.91 1.60
C ARG A 30 -9.74 -10.13 1.99
N LEU A 31 -10.86 -10.36 1.32
CA LEU A 31 -11.75 -11.52 1.52
C LEU A 31 -11.42 -12.67 0.56
N ILE A 32 -11.23 -12.35 -0.72
CA ILE A 32 -10.82 -13.32 -1.75
C ILE A 32 -9.55 -12.82 -2.41
N HIS A 33 -8.55 -13.70 -2.49
CA HIS A 33 -7.27 -13.43 -3.13
C HIS A 33 -6.96 -14.49 -4.19
N GLY A 34 -7.63 -14.37 -5.32
CA GLY A 34 -7.37 -15.12 -6.55
C GLY A 34 -7.34 -16.63 -6.39
N ALA A 35 -6.36 -17.25 -7.03
CA ALA A 35 -6.19 -18.70 -7.06
C ALA A 35 -5.93 -19.31 -5.67
N SER A 36 -5.36 -18.54 -4.75
CA SER A 36 -5.13 -18.99 -3.37
C SER A 36 -6.42 -19.31 -2.62
N ASP A 37 -7.55 -18.73 -3.05
CA ASP A 37 -8.89 -18.97 -2.50
C ASP A 37 -9.80 -19.73 -3.47
N GLY A 38 -9.24 -20.31 -4.53
CA GLY A 38 -9.99 -21.06 -5.53
C GLY A 38 -10.69 -20.19 -6.59
N TRP A 39 -10.39 -18.90 -6.65
CA TRP A 39 -10.97 -17.93 -7.58
C TRP A 39 -9.91 -17.23 -8.44
N PRO A 40 -9.22 -17.94 -9.35
CA PRO A 40 -8.13 -17.35 -10.13
C PRO A 40 -8.54 -16.04 -10.83
N GLY A 41 -7.72 -14.98 -10.64
CA GLY A 41 -7.95 -13.66 -11.25
C GLY A 41 -9.10 -12.85 -10.67
N TRP A 42 -9.73 -13.30 -9.56
CA TRP A 42 -10.79 -12.55 -8.89
C TRP A 42 -10.39 -12.20 -7.46
N PHE A 43 -10.59 -10.95 -7.10
CA PHE A 43 -10.23 -10.40 -5.80
C PHE A 43 -11.42 -9.68 -5.18
N VAL A 44 -11.63 -9.83 -3.88
CA VAL A 44 -12.68 -9.13 -3.13
C VAL A 44 -12.11 -8.55 -1.85
N GLU A 45 -12.36 -7.27 -1.62
CA GLU A 45 -12.00 -6.54 -0.41
C GLU A 45 -13.25 -6.09 0.35
N LYS A 46 -13.21 -6.20 1.67
CA LYS A 46 -14.11 -5.46 2.56
C LYS A 46 -13.50 -4.08 2.78
N LEU A 47 -14.30 -3.04 2.64
CA LEU A 47 -13.93 -1.66 2.84
C LEU A 47 -15.01 -0.97 3.69
N GLY A 48 -14.90 -1.08 5.02
CA GLY A 48 -15.94 -0.61 5.92
C GLY A 48 -17.28 -1.33 5.66
N ASP A 49 -18.30 -0.58 5.26
CA ASP A 49 -19.65 -1.10 4.97
C ASP A 49 -19.83 -1.61 3.53
N PHE A 50 -18.78 -1.58 2.71
CA PHE A 50 -18.88 -1.92 1.29
C PHE A 50 -17.92 -3.04 0.91
N LEU A 51 -18.27 -3.76 -0.18
CA LEU A 51 -17.37 -4.70 -0.83
C LEU A 51 -16.85 -4.12 -2.16
N LEU A 52 -15.58 -4.35 -2.43
CA LEU A 52 -14.96 -4.07 -3.71
C LEU A 52 -14.50 -5.36 -4.37
N SER A 53 -15.16 -5.76 -5.41
CA SER A 53 -14.80 -6.86 -6.29
C SER A 53 -13.90 -6.36 -7.42
N GLN A 54 -12.88 -7.13 -7.79
CA GLN A 54 -11.91 -6.75 -8.83
C GLN A 54 -11.56 -7.96 -9.69
N ALA A 55 -11.65 -7.83 -11.02
CA ALA A 55 -11.23 -8.84 -12.00
C ALA A 55 -10.89 -8.18 -13.35
N GLU A 56 -10.30 -8.92 -14.29
CA GLU A 56 -10.02 -8.42 -15.64
C GLU A 56 -11.29 -8.30 -16.53
N ALA A 57 -12.37 -8.96 -16.14
CA ALA A 57 -13.65 -8.98 -16.86
C ALA A 57 -14.82 -8.71 -15.91
N SER A 58 -16.02 -8.52 -16.49
CA SER A 58 -17.26 -8.44 -15.74
C SER A 58 -17.54 -9.72 -14.96
N LEU A 59 -18.29 -9.59 -13.84
CA LEU A 59 -18.62 -10.71 -12.96
C LEU A 59 -19.47 -11.77 -13.66
N GLY A 60 -19.07 -13.03 -13.54
CA GLY A 60 -19.89 -14.17 -13.91
C GLY A 60 -20.95 -14.50 -12.83
N ALA A 61 -21.87 -15.42 -13.17
CA ALA A 61 -22.97 -15.80 -12.27
C ALA A 61 -22.46 -16.31 -10.89
N LYS A 62 -21.47 -17.21 -10.87
CA LYS A 62 -20.88 -17.74 -9.62
C LYS A 62 -20.21 -16.65 -8.78
N GLN A 63 -19.51 -15.72 -9.41
CA GLN A 63 -18.89 -14.59 -8.69
C GLN A 63 -19.95 -13.66 -8.08
N ASN A 64 -21.06 -13.40 -8.82
CA ASN A 64 -22.18 -12.62 -8.30
C ASN A 64 -22.86 -13.28 -7.10
N GLU A 65 -23.07 -14.60 -7.17
CA GLU A 65 -23.64 -15.40 -6.08
C GLU A 65 -22.74 -15.32 -4.83
N GLU A 66 -21.45 -15.57 -4.99
CA GLU A 66 -20.48 -15.51 -3.90
C GLU A 66 -20.34 -14.10 -3.34
N LEU A 67 -20.29 -13.06 -4.20
CA LEU A 67 -20.25 -11.67 -3.75
C LEU A 67 -21.48 -11.31 -2.91
N SER A 68 -22.67 -11.82 -3.30
CA SER A 68 -23.92 -11.65 -2.54
C SER A 68 -23.87 -12.38 -1.21
N ARG A 69 -23.29 -13.60 -1.16
CA ARG A 69 -23.08 -14.38 0.08
C ARG A 69 -22.15 -13.63 1.05
N LEU A 70 -21.02 -13.12 0.53
CA LEU A 70 -20.08 -12.33 1.33
C LEU A 70 -20.71 -11.03 1.85
N ALA A 71 -21.52 -10.35 1.04
CA ALA A 71 -22.19 -9.13 1.47
C ALA A 71 -23.14 -9.41 2.66
N LYS A 72 -23.89 -10.53 2.64
CA LYS A 72 -24.72 -10.95 3.77
C LYS A 72 -23.89 -11.31 4.99
N LEU A 73 -22.83 -12.11 4.81
CA LEU A 73 -21.97 -12.58 5.90
C LEU A 73 -21.31 -11.42 6.66
N TYR A 74 -20.87 -10.39 5.94
CA TYR A 74 -20.20 -9.23 6.52
C TYR A 74 -21.12 -8.02 6.72
N SER A 75 -22.44 -8.19 6.58
CA SER A 75 -23.45 -7.12 6.72
C SER A 75 -23.13 -5.89 5.89
N SER A 76 -22.62 -6.10 4.66
CA SER A 76 -22.22 -5.01 3.78
C SER A 76 -23.43 -4.37 3.13
N ARG A 77 -23.46 -3.04 3.07
CA ARG A 77 -24.58 -2.24 2.53
C ARG A 77 -24.64 -2.30 1.01
N GLY A 78 -23.48 -2.41 0.34
CA GLY A 78 -23.39 -2.49 -1.11
C GLY A 78 -22.10 -3.12 -1.59
N ALA A 79 -22.12 -3.58 -2.84
CA ALA A 79 -20.97 -4.17 -3.50
C ALA A 79 -20.68 -3.50 -4.84
N TYR A 80 -19.42 -3.26 -5.08
CA TYR A 80 -18.89 -2.62 -6.27
C TYR A 80 -17.99 -3.58 -7.03
N HIS A 81 -17.90 -3.41 -8.35
CA HIS A 81 -16.98 -4.14 -9.20
C HIS A 81 -16.08 -3.19 -9.99
N LYS A 82 -14.80 -3.52 -10.06
CA LYS A 82 -13.80 -2.80 -10.83
C LYS A 82 -13.11 -3.72 -11.83
N ILE A 83 -13.04 -3.29 -13.08
CA ILE A 83 -12.33 -4.00 -14.14
C ILE A 83 -10.83 -3.62 -14.10
N LEU A 84 -9.98 -4.64 -13.95
CA LEU A 84 -8.52 -4.51 -13.89
C LEU A 84 -7.93 -4.61 -15.31
N SER A 85 -8.08 -3.58 -16.13
CA SER A 85 -7.45 -3.55 -17.44
C SER A 85 -6.57 -2.32 -17.64
N ARG A 86 -5.52 -2.45 -18.48
CA ARG A 86 -4.67 -1.30 -18.84
C ARG A 86 -5.44 -0.25 -19.62
N GLN A 87 -6.43 -0.64 -20.40
CA GLN A 87 -7.28 0.26 -21.18
C GLN A 87 -8.19 1.07 -20.24
N VAL A 88 -8.91 0.40 -19.34
CA VAL A 88 -9.78 1.02 -18.33
C VAL A 88 -8.98 1.96 -17.42
N ARG A 89 -7.76 1.58 -17.03
CA ARG A 89 -6.89 2.45 -16.21
C ARG A 89 -6.53 3.77 -16.89
N ARG A 90 -6.54 3.81 -18.23
CA ARG A 90 -6.22 4.99 -19.05
C ARG A 90 -7.46 5.73 -19.54
N SER A 91 -8.65 5.21 -19.27
CA SER A 91 -9.91 5.83 -19.62
C SER A 91 -10.25 7.01 -18.69
N ASN A 92 -11.39 7.63 -18.91
CA ASN A 92 -11.85 8.72 -18.05
C ASN A 92 -12.12 8.21 -16.61
N THR A 93 -12.21 9.14 -15.65
CA THR A 93 -12.41 8.81 -14.23
C THR A 93 -13.64 7.95 -13.98
N ALA A 94 -14.75 8.21 -14.67
CA ALA A 94 -15.99 7.47 -14.46
C ALA A 94 -15.89 5.99 -14.89
N GLU A 95 -15.27 5.72 -16.03
CA GLU A 95 -15.04 4.35 -16.52
C GLU A 95 -14.01 3.60 -15.70
N ALA A 96 -12.99 4.31 -15.20
CA ALA A 96 -11.95 3.72 -14.35
C ALA A 96 -12.42 3.46 -12.91
N SER A 97 -13.49 4.10 -12.47
CA SER A 97 -14.05 3.97 -11.13
C SER A 97 -14.82 2.65 -10.97
N PRO A 98 -14.83 2.05 -9.77
CA PRO A 98 -15.69 0.92 -9.46
C PRO A 98 -17.17 1.23 -9.73
N GLN A 99 -17.91 0.28 -10.28
CA GLN A 99 -19.33 0.39 -10.56
C GLN A 99 -20.15 -0.37 -9.53
N LEU A 100 -21.29 0.18 -9.10
CA LEU A 100 -22.22 -0.48 -8.18
C LEU A 100 -22.81 -1.73 -8.85
N VAL A 101 -22.71 -2.87 -8.19
CA VAL A 101 -23.29 -4.15 -8.62
C VAL A 101 -24.66 -4.36 -8.01
N PHE A 102 -24.77 -4.17 -6.69
CA PHE A 102 -26.03 -4.27 -5.94
C PHE A 102 -25.93 -3.54 -4.59
N GLY A 103 -27.08 -3.36 -3.94
CA GLY A 103 -27.18 -2.73 -2.64
C GLY A 103 -27.23 -1.21 -2.69
N GLU A 104 -26.82 -0.56 -1.61
CA GLU A 104 -26.81 0.89 -1.49
C GLU A 104 -25.56 1.49 -2.12
N ALA A 105 -25.72 2.65 -2.73
CA ALA A 105 -24.59 3.42 -3.22
C ALA A 105 -23.77 3.97 -2.04
N ALA A 106 -22.46 3.82 -2.15
CA ALA A 106 -21.54 4.43 -1.20
C ALA A 106 -21.62 5.97 -1.29
N PRO A 107 -21.45 6.69 -0.18
CA PRO A 107 -21.18 8.11 -0.24
C PRO A 107 -19.99 8.42 -1.14
N GLU A 108 -19.92 9.63 -1.68
CA GLU A 108 -18.76 10.09 -2.49
C GLU A 108 -17.45 9.81 -1.75
N ARG A 109 -17.47 9.97 -0.43
CA ARG A 109 -16.38 9.65 0.49
C ARG A 109 -16.93 8.92 1.70
N PHE A 110 -16.24 7.85 2.07
CA PHE A 110 -16.57 7.06 3.26
C PHE A 110 -15.28 6.66 3.98
N GLU A 111 -15.42 6.23 5.21
CA GLU A 111 -14.27 5.92 6.06
C GLU A 111 -14.11 4.41 6.25
N ILE A 112 -12.85 3.99 6.32
CA ILE A 112 -12.45 2.68 6.81
C ILE A 112 -11.56 2.82 8.03
N LEU A 113 -11.46 1.75 8.80
CA LEU A 113 -10.57 1.63 9.95
C LEU A 113 -9.50 0.57 9.65
N GLU A 114 -8.24 0.93 9.87
CA GLU A 114 -7.10 0.02 9.76
C GLU A 114 -6.14 0.27 10.93
N ASN A 115 -5.93 -0.76 11.78
CA ASN A 115 -5.11 -0.66 13.00
C ASN A 115 -5.48 0.54 13.89
N GLY A 116 -6.78 0.86 14.00
CA GLY A 116 -7.28 2.01 14.76
C GLY A 116 -7.10 3.37 14.07
N ILE A 117 -6.59 3.42 12.86
CA ILE A 117 -6.42 4.63 12.05
C ILE A 117 -7.54 4.71 11.02
N ARG A 118 -8.15 5.89 10.90
CA ARG A 118 -9.21 6.17 9.92
C ARG A 118 -8.62 6.61 8.59
N PHE A 119 -9.15 6.07 7.50
CA PHE A 119 -8.78 6.48 6.16
C PHE A 119 -10.03 6.73 5.31
N GLU A 120 -10.00 7.82 4.55
CA GLU A 120 -11.02 8.15 3.57
C GLU A 120 -10.87 7.26 2.34
N MET A 121 -11.99 6.72 1.87
CA MET A 121 -12.11 5.94 0.65
C MET A 121 -13.11 6.60 -0.28
N SER A 122 -12.99 6.33 -1.59
CA SER A 122 -13.95 6.78 -2.60
C SER A 122 -13.99 5.83 -3.78
N PHE A 123 -15.19 5.53 -4.27
CA PHE A 123 -15.40 4.76 -5.50
C PHE A 123 -15.61 5.66 -6.73
N SER A 124 -15.63 6.98 -6.58
CA SER A 124 -15.85 7.95 -7.67
C SER A 124 -14.60 8.69 -8.13
N GLU A 125 -13.46 8.48 -7.47
CA GLU A 125 -12.21 9.21 -7.70
C GLU A 125 -11.29 8.57 -8.76
N GLY A 126 -11.78 7.57 -9.51
CA GLY A 126 -11.07 6.87 -10.56
C GLY A 126 -10.57 5.48 -10.16
N TYR A 127 -9.45 5.08 -10.76
CA TYR A 127 -8.94 3.72 -10.62
C TYR A 127 -8.51 3.35 -9.19
N SER A 128 -7.93 4.27 -8.44
CA SER A 128 -7.46 4.03 -7.07
C SER A 128 -8.48 4.54 -6.05
N VAL A 129 -8.80 3.71 -5.06
CA VAL A 129 -9.95 3.92 -4.16
C VAL A 129 -9.60 4.51 -2.78
N GLY A 130 -8.31 4.74 -2.48
CA GLY A 130 -7.89 5.44 -1.26
C GLY A 130 -6.74 4.80 -0.50
N LEU A 131 -6.71 3.49 -0.33
CA LEU A 131 -5.66 2.79 0.40
C LEU A 131 -5.33 1.45 -0.25
N PHE A 132 -4.07 1.03 -0.19
CA PHE A 132 -3.62 -0.31 -0.58
C PHE A 132 -3.50 -1.18 0.68
N LEU A 133 -4.40 -2.16 0.83
CA LEU A 133 -4.54 -2.96 2.06
C LEU A 133 -3.38 -3.93 2.29
N ASP A 134 -2.67 -4.32 1.24
CA ASP A 134 -1.48 -5.19 1.31
C ASP A 134 -0.32 -4.56 2.08
N GLN A 135 -0.30 -3.23 2.24
CA GLN A 135 0.68 -2.50 3.04
C GLN A 135 0.27 -2.34 4.53
N ARG A 136 -0.85 -2.92 4.98
CA ARG A 136 -1.38 -2.77 6.35
C ARG A 136 -0.34 -3.07 7.42
N ASP A 137 0.37 -4.18 7.29
CA ASP A 137 1.34 -4.61 8.30
C ASP A 137 2.58 -3.72 8.32
N ASN A 138 2.96 -3.14 7.16
CA ASN A 138 4.06 -2.17 7.11
C ASN A 138 3.66 -0.84 7.73
N ARG A 139 2.43 -0.37 7.54
CA ARG A 139 1.90 0.82 8.22
C ARG A 139 1.81 0.61 9.72
N ARG A 140 1.38 -0.57 10.18
CA ARG A 140 1.36 -0.93 11.61
C ARG A 140 2.75 -0.86 12.24
N ARG A 141 3.80 -1.27 11.52
CA ARG A 141 5.19 -1.18 12.01
C ARG A 141 5.62 0.26 12.29
N LEU A 142 5.27 1.20 11.43
CA LEU A 142 5.49 2.63 11.71
C LEU A 142 4.64 3.11 12.88
N LEU A 143 3.36 2.78 12.90
CA LEU A 143 2.43 3.18 13.96
C LEU A 143 2.89 2.72 15.34
N THR A 144 3.43 1.52 15.45
CA THR A 144 3.88 0.95 16.74
C THR A 144 5.34 1.26 17.07
N GLY A 145 6.13 1.71 16.11
CA GLY A 145 7.58 1.85 16.26
C GLY A 145 8.30 0.50 16.44
N HIS A 146 7.71 -0.58 15.89
CA HIS A 146 8.23 -1.94 16.03
C HIS A 146 8.25 -2.67 14.70
N ILE A 147 9.42 -2.77 14.08
CA ILE A 147 9.58 -3.46 12.80
C ILE A 147 9.64 -4.97 13.00
N ALA A 148 10.49 -5.42 13.95
CA ALA A 148 10.65 -6.82 14.35
C ALA A 148 11.24 -6.90 15.76
N ALA A 149 11.28 -8.09 16.36
CA ALA A 149 11.74 -8.30 17.72
C ALA A 149 13.12 -7.68 18.03
N ALA A 150 14.06 -7.74 17.08
CA ALA A 150 15.38 -7.14 17.20
C ALA A 150 15.52 -5.81 16.46
N PHE A 151 14.43 -5.23 15.99
CA PHE A 151 14.45 -4.03 15.14
C PHE A 151 13.37 -3.00 15.57
N PRO A 152 13.44 -2.46 16.80
CA PRO A 152 12.58 -1.38 17.23
C PRO A 152 13.05 -0.02 16.67
N ILE A 153 12.11 0.92 16.55
CA ILE A 153 12.35 2.35 16.25
C ILE A 153 11.58 3.22 17.26
N PRO A 154 11.89 3.14 18.55
CA PRO A 154 11.15 3.83 19.60
C PRO A 154 11.20 5.35 19.46
N GLU A 155 12.23 5.88 18.80
CA GLU A 155 12.45 7.31 18.54
C GLU A 155 11.34 7.92 17.68
N ILE A 156 10.56 7.10 16.94
CA ILE A 156 9.43 7.56 16.13
C ILE A 156 8.36 8.31 16.96
N ARG A 157 8.32 8.08 18.29
CA ARG A 157 7.40 8.72 19.23
C ARG A 157 7.79 10.17 19.59
N ASN A 158 8.55 10.81 18.71
CA ASN A 158 9.04 12.16 18.93
C ASN A 158 8.99 12.97 17.64
N LEU A 159 8.46 14.20 17.68
CA LEU A 159 8.41 15.12 16.53
C LEU A 159 9.80 15.49 15.96
N LYS A 160 10.89 15.21 16.68
CA LYS A 160 12.25 15.32 16.16
C LYS A 160 12.60 14.17 15.21
N PHE A 161 11.85 13.06 15.22
CA PHE A 161 12.01 11.97 14.28
C PHE A 161 11.32 12.35 12.97
N GLU A 162 12.09 12.51 11.93
CA GLU A 162 11.62 12.97 10.63
C GLU A 162 11.55 11.80 9.64
N ILE A 163 10.41 11.66 8.96
CA ILE A 163 10.17 10.63 7.94
C ILE A 163 9.90 11.26 6.60
N LEU A 164 10.58 10.79 5.55
CA LEU A 164 10.26 11.06 4.15
C LEU A 164 9.48 9.88 3.56
N ASN A 165 8.24 10.12 3.16
CA ASN A 165 7.41 9.16 2.45
C ASN A 165 7.34 9.52 0.97
N CYS A 166 8.06 8.78 0.14
CA CYS A 166 8.06 8.93 -1.31
C CYS A 166 6.97 8.09 -1.95
N PHE A 167 6.33 8.62 -3.01
CA PHE A 167 5.14 8.01 -3.63
C PHE A 167 4.00 7.90 -2.63
N ALA A 168 3.76 9.01 -1.92
CA ALA A 168 2.95 9.03 -0.71
C ALA A 168 1.48 8.67 -0.93
N TYR A 169 0.96 8.80 -2.17
CA TYR A 169 -0.43 8.57 -2.53
C TYR A 169 -1.35 9.32 -1.55
N SER A 170 -2.34 8.67 -0.93
CA SER A 170 -3.22 9.24 0.10
C SER A 170 -2.55 9.37 1.49
N CYS A 171 -1.22 9.30 1.55
CA CYS A 171 -0.37 9.46 2.72
C CYS A 171 -0.57 8.42 3.84
N GLY A 172 -0.96 7.18 3.51
CA GLY A 172 -1.24 6.15 4.52
C GLY A 172 -0.06 5.88 5.47
N PHE A 173 1.17 5.77 4.96
CA PHE A 173 2.37 5.64 5.79
C PHE A 173 2.64 6.88 6.64
N SER A 174 2.46 8.08 6.06
CA SER A 174 2.69 9.34 6.77
C SER A 174 1.70 9.53 7.92
N VAL A 175 0.42 9.20 7.73
CA VAL A 175 -0.60 9.26 8.79
C VAL A 175 -0.23 8.34 9.96
N CYS A 176 0.17 7.08 9.67
CA CYS A 176 0.57 6.13 10.70
C CYS A 176 1.81 6.61 11.47
N ALA A 177 2.82 7.13 10.76
CA ALA A 177 4.02 7.67 11.38
C ALA A 177 3.73 8.93 12.22
N ALA A 178 2.90 9.84 11.73
CA ALA A 178 2.47 11.03 12.46
C ALA A 178 1.66 10.67 13.71
N LYS A 179 0.80 9.65 13.63
CA LYS A 179 0.06 9.13 14.79
C LYS A 179 0.97 8.50 15.84
N ALA A 180 2.09 7.93 15.43
CA ALA A 180 3.15 7.47 16.36
C ALA A 180 3.90 8.63 17.03
N GLY A 181 3.91 9.83 16.43
CA GLY A 181 4.53 11.04 16.96
C GLY A 181 5.61 11.66 16.07
N ALA A 182 5.92 11.06 14.91
CA ALA A 182 6.92 11.58 13.97
C ALA A 182 6.44 12.81 13.20
N ARG A 183 7.38 13.65 12.77
CA ARG A 183 7.17 14.64 11.72
C ARG A 183 7.33 14.00 10.36
N THR A 184 6.41 14.24 9.44
CA THR A 184 6.43 13.60 8.13
C THR A 184 6.54 14.60 6.99
N THR A 185 7.25 14.19 5.94
CA THR A 185 7.29 14.84 4.63
C THR A 185 6.71 13.85 3.62
N SER A 186 5.56 14.17 3.04
CA SER A 186 4.87 13.35 2.04
C SER A 186 5.16 13.89 0.65
N LEU A 187 5.77 13.08 -0.22
CA LEU A 187 6.15 13.45 -1.59
C LEU A 187 5.38 12.61 -2.59
N ASP A 188 4.62 13.27 -3.47
CA ASP A 188 3.86 12.61 -4.54
C ASP A 188 3.76 13.46 -5.81
N LEU A 189 3.60 12.80 -6.95
CA LEU A 189 3.42 13.44 -8.26
C LEU A 189 1.97 13.92 -8.50
N SER A 190 1.06 13.71 -7.57
CA SER A 190 -0.35 14.08 -7.64
C SER A 190 -0.75 15.03 -6.52
N LYS A 191 -1.06 16.27 -6.85
CA LYS A 191 -1.65 17.23 -5.90
C LYS A 191 -2.94 16.70 -5.30
N LYS A 192 -3.78 16.05 -6.11
CA LYS A 192 -5.05 15.45 -5.69
C LYS A 192 -4.84 14.44 -4.54
N TYR A 193 -3.84 13.58 -4.66
CA TYR A 193 -3.54 12.58 -3.63
C TYR A 193 -2.94 13.20 -2.37
N LEU A 194 -2.13 14.24 -2.49
CA LEU A 194 -1.63 14.98 -1.32
C LEU A 194 -2.77 15.69 -0.56
N GLU A 195 -3.74 16.27 -1.27
CA GLU A 195 -4.93 16.84 -0.62
C GLU A 195 -5.79 15.75 0.03
N TRP A 196 -5.90 14.57 -0.57
CA TRP A 196 -6.53 13.41 0.08
C TRP A 196 -5.76 13.02 1.35
N GLY A 197 -4.44 13.00 1.29
CA GLY A 197 -3.57 12.77 2.44
C GLY A 197 -3.85 13.75 3.58
N LYS A 198 -3.95 15.05 3.32
CA LYS A 198 -4.28 16.05 4.34
C LYS A 198 -5.62 15.77 5.01
N ARG A 199 -6.63 15.31 4.27
CA ARG A 199 -7.92 14.90 4.86
C ARG A 199 -7.75 13.68 5.77
N ASN A 200 -6.91 12.69 5.37
CA ASN A 200 -6.59 11.54 6.22
C ASN A 200 -5.88 11.95 7.52
N PHE A 201 -5.02 12.97 7.49
CA PHE A 201 -4.47 13.56 8.72
C PHE A 201 -5.58 14.13 9.61
N ALA A 202 -6.45 14.96 9.05
CA ALA A 202 -7.56 15.59 9.79
C ALA A 202 -8.52 14.56 10.40
N LEU A 203 -8.86 13.48 9.68
CA LEU A 203 -9.68 12.36 10.19
C LEU A 203 -9.11 11.72 11.45
N ASN A 204 -7.79 11.79 11.64
CA ASN A 204 -7.10 11.22 12.79
C ASN A 204 -6.72 12.28 13.85
N SER A 205 -7.29 13.48 13.78
CA SER A 205 -6.99 14.61 14.67
C SER A 205 -5.50 15.00 14.64
N LEU A 206 -4.87 14.87 13.48
CA LEU A 206 -3.52 15.34 13.21
C LEU A 206 -3.58 16.66 12.44
N ASP A 207 -2.83 17.67 12.88
CA ASP A 207 -2.74 18.94 12.17
C ASP A 207 -1.84 18.82 10.93
N PRO A 208 -2.36 18.91 9.70
CA PRO A 208 -1.53 18.83 8.49
C PRO A 208 -0.46 19.93 8.42
N ALA A 209 -0.67 21.07 9.08
CA ALA A 209 0.27 22.20 9.05
C ALA A 209 1.60 21.91 9.76
N VAL A 210 1.65 20.90 10.63
CA VAL A 210 2.87 20.44 11.31
C VAL A 210 3.76 19.59 10.41
N HIS A 211 3.22 19.13 9.27
CA HIS A 211 3.83 18.19 8.34
C HIS A 211 4.08 18.84 6.97
N ASP A 212 4.99 18.28 6.18
CA ASP A 212 5.31 18.78 4.86
C ASP A 212 4.63 17.93 3.77
N PHE A 213 4.04 18.59 2.76
CA PHE A 213 3.45 17.94 1.58
C PHE A 213 4.10 18.52 0.33
N ILE A 214 4.83 17.71 -0.41
CA ILE A 214 5.63 18.11 -1.56
C ILE A 214 5.05 17.51 -2.84
N TYR A 215 4.60 18.37 -3.75
CA TYR A 215 4.22 17.98 -5.09
C TYR A 215 5.44 17.97 -6.01
N GLY A 216 5.70 16.85 -6.68
CA GLY A 216 6.75 16.76 -7.69
C GLY A 216 7.32 15.36 -7.88
N ASP A 217 8.28 15.29 -8.80
CA ASP A 217 8.99 14.04 -9.11
C ASP A 217 9.93 13.63 -7.95
N THR A 218 9.93 12.35 -7.62
CA THR A 218 10.69 11.83 -6.48
C THR A 218 12.18 11.95 -6.67
N PHE A 219 12.74 11.64 -7.86
CA PHE A 219 14.17 11.72 -8.10
C PHE A 219 14.66 13.17 -8.04
N ASP A 220 13.89 14.10 -8.59
CA ASP A 220 14.21 15.52 -8.55
C ASP A 220 14.20 16.05 -7.11
N TRP A 221 13.19 15.70 -6.32
CA TRP A 221 13.11 16.13 -4.93
C TRP A 221 14.15 15.49 -4.02
N LEU A 222 14.48 14.20 -4.20
CA LEU A 222 15.57 13.56 -3.48
C LEU A 222 16.90 14.29 -3.72
N ARG A 223 17.21 14.62 -4.98
CA ARG A 223 18.39 15.41 -5.33
C ARG A 223 18.38 16.81 -4.70
N ARG A 224 17.24 17.51 -4.72
CA ARG A 224 17.08 18.85 -4.11
C ARG A 224 17.23 18.82 -2.60
N LEU A 225 16.63 17.83 -1.93
CA LEU A 225 16.74 17.64 -0.48
C LEU A 225 18.16 17.33 -0.07
N ALA A 226 18.85 16.44 -0.77
CA ALA A 226 20.26 16.13 -0.54
C ALA A 226 21.15 17.38 -0.72
N LYS A 227 20.96 18.17 -1.80
CA LYS A 227 21.69 19.42 -2.02
C LYS A 227 21.46 20.46 -0.92
N LYS A 228 20.28 20.45 -0.27
CA LYS A 228 19.95 21.32 0.86
C LYS A 228 20.42 20.77 2.21
N GLY A 229 21.09 19.61 2.23
CA GLY A 229 21.51 18.94 3.46
C GLY A 229 20.36 18.44 4.34
N ARG A 230 19.14 18.27 3.77
CA ARG A 230 18.01 17.68 4.49
C ARG A 230 18.21 16.17 4.58
N ALA A 231 18.13 15.63 5.78
CA ALA A 231 18.22 14.20 6.03
C ALA A 231 17.16 13.75 7.03
N PHE A 232 16.67 12.53 6.86
CA PHE A 232 15.53 11.94 7.55
C PHE A 232 15.97 10.73 8.37
N ASP A 233 15.28 10.48 9.47
CA ASP A 233 15.50 9.29 10.31
C ASP A 233 14.95 8.03 9.64
N ALA A 234 13.90 8.19 8.84
CA ALA A 234 13.39 7.11 8.00
C ALA A 234 12.97 7.60 6.60
N VAL A 235 13.14 6.73 5.61
CA VAL A 235 12.68 6.94 4.23
C VAL A 235 11.84 5.75 3.80
N VAL A 236 10.65 6.03 3.25
CA VAL A 236 9.73 5.04 2.68
C VAL A 236 9.76 5.15 1.16
N LEU A 237 10.05 4.04 0.48
CA LEU A 237 10.03 3.91 -0.96
C LEU A 237 9.02 2.82 -1.35
N ASP A 238 7.85 3.24 -1.83
CA ASP A 238 6.78 2.36 -2.31
C ASP A 238 6.29 2.82 -3.69
N PRO A 239 7.17 2.78 -4.72
CA PRO A 239 6.83 3.26 -6.05
C PRO A 239 5.83 2.35 -6.75
N PRO A 240 5.02 2.87 -7.69
CA PRO A 240 4.26 2.03 -8.60
C PRO A 240 5.20 1.20 -9.47
N THR A 241 4.75 0.04 -9.96
CA THR A 241 5.52 -0.83 -10.88
C THR A 241 5.98 -0.07 -12.12
N PHE A 242 5.16 0.88 -12.56
CA PHE A 242 5.41 1.73 -13.72
C PHE A 242 4.88 3.13 -13.50
N SER A 243 5.71 4.13 -13.78
CA SER A 243 5.27 5.54 -13.83
C SER A 243 5.98 6.30 -14.95
N GLN A 244 5.36 7.39 -15.36
CA GLN A 244 5.94 8.33 -16.33
C GLN A 244 5.91 9.74 -15.74
N SER A 245 7.06 10.42 -15.77
CA SER A 245 7.15 11.83 -15.49
C SER A 245 7.66 12.59 -16.71
N LYS A 246 7.31 13.86 -16.84
CA LYS A 246 7.79 14.70 -17.94
C LYS A 246 9.29 15.02 -17.80
N GLU A 247 9.80 15.00 -16.57
CA GLU A 247 11.17 15.42 -16.24
C GLU A 247 12.18 14.26 -16.30
N HIS A 248 11.76 13.04 -15.92
CA HIS A 248 12.66 11.88 -15.82
C HIS A 248 12.26 10.70 -16.71
N GLY A 249 11.23 10.88 -17.57
CA GLY A 249 10.79 9.83 -18.47
C GLY A 249 10.05 8.70 -17.75
N THR A 250 10.42 7.46 -18.11
CA THR A 250 9.74 6.25 -17.62
C THR A 250 10.52 5.63 -16.48
N PHE A 251 9.85 5.38 -15.35
CA PHE A 251 10.32 4.54 -14.25
C PHE A 251 9.70 3.15 -14.36
N ARG A 252 10.53 2.13 -14.22
CA ARG A 252 10.13 0.73 -14.09
C ARG A 252 10.78 0.13 -12.85
N ALA A 253 9.98 -0.41 -11.94
CA ALA A 253 10.48 -0.94 -10.68
C ALA A 253 11.56 -2.02 -10.90
N ASP A 254 11.34 -2.96 -11.81
CA ASP A 254 12.26 -4.06 -12.15
C ASP A 254 13.63 -3.61 -12.74
N LYS A 255 13.78 -2.33 -13.11
CA LYS A 255 15.00 -1.80 -13.76
C LYS A 255 15.63 -0.62 -13.04
N ASP A 256 14.82 0.14 -12.33
CA ASP A 256 15.23 1.45 -11.82
C ASP A 256 15.20 1.52 -10.28
N TYR A 257 14.82 0.42 -9.60
CA TYR A 257 14.68 0.44 -8.14
C TYR A 257 16.00 0.70 -7.43
N GLY A 258 17.08 0.08 -7.87
CA GLY A 258 18.43 0.33 -7.33
C GLY A 258 18.86 1.80 -7.48
N LYS A 259 18.50 2.46 -8.60
CA LYS A 259 18.72 3.90 -8.79
C LYS A 259 17.90 4.73 -7.80
N LEU A 260 16.65 4.33 -7.52
CA LEU A 260 15.79 5.00 -6.55
C LEU A 260 16.37 4.89 -5.14
N VAL A 261 16.81 3.70 -4.73
CA VAL A 261 17.51 3.49 -3.45
C VAL A 261 18.74 4.38 -3.38
N ALA A 262 19.61 4.34 -4.41
CA ALA A 262 20.82 5.15 -4.45
C ALA A 262 20.54 6.68 -4.34
N ALA A 263 19.43 7.15 -4.93
CA ALA A 263 19.00 8.53 -4.83
C ALA A 263 18.46 8.90 -3.43
N ALA A 264 17.90 7.93 -2.69
CA ALA A 264 17.35 8.13 -1.36
C ALA A 264 18.42 8.10 -0.24
N LEU A 265 19.51 7.36 -0.43
CA LEU A 265 20.57 7.22 0.59
C LEU A 265 21.20 8.53 1.05
N PRO A 266 21.46 9.55 0.19
CA PRO A 266 21.99 10.84 0.63
C PRO A 266 21.07 11.64 1.56
N VAL A 267 19.76 11.33 1.57
CA VAL A 267 18.77 11.95 2.47
C VAL A 267 18.42 11.08 3.66
N LEU A 268 19.03 9.91 3.80
CA LEU A 268 18.87 9.03 4.95
C LEU A 268 20.03 9.24 5.94
N LYS A 269 19.73 9.62 7.18
CA LYS A 269 20.71 9.80 8.24
C LYS A 269 21.51 8.50 8.48
N PRO A 270 22.77 8.58 8.97
CA PRO A 270 23.45 7.41 9.52
C PRO A 270 22.64 6.74 10.63
N GLY A 271 22.52 5.42 10.61
CA GLY A 271 21.65 4.66 11.51
C GLY A 271 20.16 4.77 11.19
N GLY A 272 19.81 5.47 10.12
CA GLY A 272 18.42 5.65 9.67
C GLY A 272 17.79 4.40 9.09
N VAL A 273 16.46 4.43 8.93
CA VAL A 273 15.67 3.28 8.48
C VAL A 273 15.15 3.51 7.07
N LEU A 274 15.41 2.56 6.18
CA LEU A 274 14.85 2.51 4.84
C LEU A 274 13.79 1.42 4.77
N LEU A 275 12.57 1.78 4.38
CA LEU A 275 11.57 0.84 3.88
C LEU A 275 11.64 0.86 2.36
N ALA A 276 11.92 -0.28 1.76
CA ALA A 276 11.88 -0.49 0.32
C ALA A 276 10.79 -1.51 -0.01
N SER A 277 9.83 -1.15 -0.85
CA SER A 277 8.68 -1.99 -1.20
C SER A 277 8.39 -1.94 -2.70
N THR A 278 7.89 -3.05 -3.25
CA THR A 278 7.43 -3.15 -4.64
C THR A 278 6.31 -4.15 -4.77
N ASN A 279 5.34 -3.86 -5.64
CA ASN A 279 4.27 -4.78 -6.02
C ASN A 279 4.44 -5.36 -7.44
N ALA A 280 5.68 -5.35 -7.97
CA ALA A 280 6.02 -5.95 -9.26
C ALA A 280 5.97 -7.49 -9.17
N ALA A 281 4.83 -8.10 -9.54
CA ALA A 281 4.57 -9.53 -9.37
C ALA A 281 5.63 -10.42 -10.06
N ASP A 282 6.05 -10.03 -11.27
CA ASP A 282 7.00 -10.80 -12.09
C ASP A 282 8.47 -10.65 -11.64
N TRP A 283 8.76 -9.85 -10.62
CA TRP A 283 10.12 -9.65 -10.11
C TRP A 283 10.35 -10.52 -8.88
N PRO A 284 11.26 -11.52 -8.93
CA PRO A 284 11.51 -12.42 -7.81
C PRO A 284 11.97 -11.69 -6.54
N PRO A 285 11.53 -12.12 -5.34
CA PRO A 285 11.93 -11.49 -4.07
C PRO A 285 13.45 -11.41 -3.86
N GLU A 286 14.18 -12.43 -4.28
CA GLU A 286 15.64 -12.53 -4.15
C GLU A 286 16.35 -11.48 -5.01
N GLU A 287 15.84 -11.26 -6.23
CA GLU A 287 16.38 -10.24 -7.14
C GLU A 287 16.10 -8.82 -6.63
N PHE A 288 14.87 -8.58 -6.13
CA PHE A 288 14.52 -7.31 -5.49
C PHE A 288 15.44 -7.01 -4.30
N LEU A 289 15.62 -7.98 -3.40
CA LEU A 289 16.52 -7.82 -2.24
C LEU A 289 17.97 -7.55 -2.68
N ALA A 290 18.46 -8.32 -3.65
CA ALA A 290 19.82 -8.16 -4.15
C ALA A 290 20.04 -6.77 -4.77
N ASP A 291 19.05 -6.22 -5.50
CA ASP A 291 19.13 -4.89 -6.10
C ASP A 291 19.17 -3.79 -5.02
N VAL A 292 18.29 -3.87 -4.01
CA VAL A 292 18.26 -2.93 -2.88
C VAL A 292 19.59 -2.97 -2.10
N GLU A 293 20.06 -4.16 -1.72
CA GLU A 293 21.30 -4.32 -0.95
C GLU A 293 22.54 -3.89 -1.76
N THR A 294 22.53 -4.15 -3.05
CA THR A 294 23.61 -3.71 -3.95
C THR A 294 23.67 -2.18 -4.04
N ALA A 295 22.53 -1.51 -4.14
CA ALA A 295 22.47 -0.05 -4.16
C ALA A 295 23.05 0.55 -2.85
N VAL A 296 22.74 -0.02 -1.68
CA VAL A 296 23.31 0.40 -0.40
C VAL A 296 24.84 0.20 -0.38
N ARG A 297 25.32 -0.96 -0.84
CA ARG A 297 26.74 -1.30 -0.87
C ARG A 297 27.54 -0.39 -1.84
N VAL A 298 27.01 -0.13 -3.03
CA VAL A 298 27.62 0.76 -4.02
C VAL A 298 27.73 2.20 -3.48
N ALA A 299 26.76 2.64 -2.68
CA ALA A 299 26.80 3.91 -1.98
C ALA A 299 27.80 3.94 -0.80
N LYS A 300 28.55 2.85 -0.58
CA LYS A 300 29.52 2.68 0.53
C LYS A 300 28.87 2.79 1.91
N ARG A 301 27.57 2.48 2.01
CA ARG A 301 26.82 2.41 3.27
C ARG A 301 26.76 0.95 3.75
N LYS A 302 26.60 0.73 5.06
CA LYS A 302 26.51 -0.60 5.67
C LYS A 302 25.08 -0.87 6.12
N ILE A 303 24.59 -2.09 5.87
CA ILE A 303 23.32 -2.57 6.41
C ILE A 303 23.61 -3.10 7.83
N LEU A 304 23.04 -2.42 8.82
CA LEU A 304 23.18 -2.79 10.24
C LEU A 304 22.12 -3.81 10.66
N GLN A 305 20.90 -3.68 10.14
CA GLN A 305 19.79 -4.59 10.39
C GLN A 305 18.97 -4.77 9.11
N ARG A 306 18.40 -5.96 8.92
CA ARG A 306 17.54 -6.31 7.80
C ARG A 306 16.35 -7.13 8.28
N HIS A 307 15.15 -6.78 7.80
CA HIS A 307 13.95 -7.56 8.04
C HIS A 307 13.08 -7.57 6.79
N TYR A 308 12.87 -8.74 6.19
CA TYR A 308 11.94 -8.93 5.08
C TYR A 308 10.53 -9.15 5.63
N VAL A 309 9.55 -8.46 5.05
CA VAL A 309 8.14 -8.55 5.43
C VAL A 309 7.36 -9.13 4.25
N PRO A 310 6.76 -10.31 4.39
CA PRO A 310 5.83 -10.84 3.40
C PRO A 310 4.54 -10.01 3.37
N GLN A 311 3.73 -10.18 2.33
CA GLN A 311 2.39 -9.63 2.31
C GLN A 311 1.53 -10.16 3.46
N PRO A 312 0.50 -9.40 3.92
CA PRO A 312 -0.33 -9.80 5.05
C PRO A 312 -1.06 -11.13 4.84
N PRO A 313 -1.47 -11.84 5.92
CA PRO A 313 -2.11 -13.17 5.81
C PRO A 313 -3.41 -13.21 5.00
N ASP A 314 -4.12 -12.10 4.91
CA ASP A 314 -5.32 -11.97 4.06
C ASP A 314 -5.00 -11.83 2.56
N PHE A 315 -3.73 -11.76 2.21
CA PHE A 315 -3.19 -11.86 0.85
C PHE A 315 -2.38 -13.15 0.71
N PRO A 316 -3.02 -14.34 0.79
CA PRO A 316 -2.30 -15.60 0.72
C PRO A 316 -1.61 -15.80 -0.62
N VAL A 317 -0.55 -16.59 -0.62
CA VAL A 317 0.22 -16.92 -1.83
C VAL A 317 0.05 -18.38 -2.18
N CYS A 318 0.07 -18.69 -3.47
CA CYS A 318 0.14 -20.04 -3.97
C CYS A 318 1.06 -20.11 -5.19
N ARG A 319 1.32 -21.32 -5.67
CA ARG A 319 2.20 -21.51 -6.82
C ARG A 319 1.70 -20.83 -8.10
N ALA A 320 0.38 -20.73 -8.28
CA ALA A 320 -0.24 -20.11 -9.47
C ALA A 320 -0.26 -18.58 -9.37
N GLU A 321 -0.31 -18.03 -8.16
CA GLU A 321 -0.28 -16.60 -7.88
C GLU A 321 0.74 -16.34 -6.76
N PRO A 322 2.03 -16.14 -7.12
CA PRO A 322 3.09 -15.85 -6.16
C PRO A 322 2.91 -14.47 -5.51
N ALA A 323 3.69 -14.19 -4.47
CA ALA A 323 3.64 -12.91 -3.77
C ALA A 323 3.87 -11.74 -4.72
N HIS A 324 2.90 -10.82 -4.80
CA HIS A 324 3.06 -9.58 -5.57
C HIS A 324 3.79 -8.52 -4.76
N LEU A 325 3.58 -8.44 -3.45
CA LEU A 325 4.24 -7.48 -2.57
C LEU A 325 5.54 -8.06 -2.00
N LYS A 326 6.64 -7.32 -2.16
CA LYS A 326 7.93 -7.56 -1.52
C LYS A 326 8.30 -6.31 -0.74
N THR A 327 8.69 -6.49 0.51
CA THR A 327 9.10 -5.36 1.36
C THR A 327 10.30 -5.76 2.20
N VAL A 328 11.26 -4.87 2.25
CA VAL A 328 12.41 -4.99 3.15
C VAL A 328 12.59 -3.71 3.97
N TRP A 329 12.83 -3.90 5.24
CA TRP A 329 13.24 -2.85 6.17
C TRP A 329 14.74 -2.99 6.43
N LEU A 330 15.46 -1.92 6.24
CA LEU A 330 16.91 -1.84 6.46
C LEU A 330 17.22 -0.72 7.44
N ARG A 331 18.08 -1.01 8.43
CA ARG A 331 18.80 0.05 9.13
C ARG A 331 20.15 0.22 8.45
N VAL A 332 20.46 1.45 8.06
CA VAL A 332 21.63 1.75 7.22
C VAL A 332 22.52 2.78 7.94
N ASP A 333 23.82 2.44 8.05
CA ASP A 333 24.83 3.31 8.64
C ASP A 333 25.14 4.52 7.79
#